data_36766c852f216618ab7331c26f3c6e9a
#
_entry.id   36766c852f216618ab7331c26f3c6e9a
#
_cell.length_a   1.000
_cell.length_b   1.000
_cell.length_c   1.000
_cell.angle_alpha   90.00
_cell.angle_beta   90.00
_cell.angle_gamma   90.00
#
_symmetry.space_group_name_H-M   'P 1'
#
loop_
_entity.id
_entity.type
_entity.pdbx_description
1 polymer ?
#
loop_
_entity_poly.entity_id
_entity_poly.type
_entity_poly.pdbx_seq_one_letter_code
_entity_poly.pdbx_strand_id
1 'polypeptide(L)'
;MKTFRAILTLSAALALAVLLPAARAEQASSSESLPNIAVTEELVHKYLFAELSFQRGDKFAAYSTMSSLARTLRDPRLARRALEFAISGSLAGEALKAARLWREIAPQSEEATQTVVGLLISSGRIDEAKTVMSQQLSASSAETLPNAIAQVQRQLARVQDRNRAYALLRELLEPYGDALDTRLTLAQAAMVAGDRSTALSEARAALAKHPNSDLAALVLAQIIEDRAESTQSLVAFLQKNPKSREVRLAYSRILIEQNKVSEAKAQFAQLLTHHPDDRTTLYALGLMAAQAGEMREAENYLSKYIQALGDQPDRERDSTQALLVLAQIAEDKNDTASALKWLEMIEPDNQGNHINATLRRAMLLAKSNDPEAARALLQQAEVRNDDDRAKLIVGEAQLLRDAGRLDDALRLVAEALELNKNNIDLLYEHAMLAERAKQFDLMERELRQLIKVAPDNQHAYNALGYSLADRNLRLQEAFDLVKQADQLAPNDPYVLDSLGWVEFRLGRLEQALKTLRRAYDIKPDAEIAAHLGEVMWKMGRQEDAKKLWRSARDKDPKNETLKATLQRLQIKL
;
A
#
# COMPACT_ATOMS: atom_id res chain seq x y z
N MET A 1 8.70 -19.23 13.27
CA MET A 1 7.48 -18.76 13.95
C MET A 1 7.58 -17.43 14.72
N LYS A 2 8.73 -16.73 14.76
CA LYS A 2 8.87 -15.42 15.44
C LYS A 2 9.00 -14.21 14.50
N THR A 3 9.13 -14.40 13.20
CA THR A 3 9.27 -13.35 12.18
C THR A 3 7.94 -12.78 11.66
N PHE A 4 6.80 -13.35 12.05
CA PHE A 4 5.46 -12.90 11.63
C PHE A 4 4.84 -11.82 12.55
N ARG A 5 5.52 -11.41 13.63
CA ARG A 5 4.97 -10.42 14.58
C ARG A 5 5.26 -8.95 14.23
N ALA A 6 6.02 -8.67 13.19
CA ALA A 6 6.52 -7.31 12.89
C ALA A 6 5.80 -6.56 11.75
N ILE A 7 4.74 -7.10 11.14
CA ILE A 7 4.12 -6.49 9.94
C ILE A 7 2.67 -6.05 10.15
N LEU A 8 2.21 -5.83 11.36
CA LEU A 8 0.85 -5.29 11.57
C LEU A 8 0.82 -4.19 12.64
N THR A 9 1.62 -3.13 12.42
CA THR A 9 1.23 -1.79 12.82
C THR A 9 0.64 -1.09 11.59
N LEU A 10 -0.57 -1.47 11.20
CA LEU A 10 -1.38 -0.60 10.35
C LEU A 10 -1.71 0.64 11.19
N SER A 11 -0.93 1.71 10.96
CA SER A 11 -1.28 3.05 11.38
C SER A 11 -2.65 3.38 10.80
N ALA A 12 -3.67 3.36 11.66
CA ALA A 12 -5.01 3.80 11.34
C ALA A 12 -5.02 5.33 11.17
N ALA A 13 -4.59 5.78 10.00
CA ALA A 13 -4.84 7.10 9.48
C ALA A 13 -5.51 6.94 8.11
N LEU A 14 -6.66 6.21 8.09
CA LEU A 14 -7.59 6.36 6.99
C LEU A 14 -8.55 7.49 7.38
N ALA A 15 -8.25 8.70 6.85
CA ALA A 15 -9.27 9.70 6.67
C ALA A 15 -10.46 9.00 5.97
N LEU A 16 -11.62 9.00 6.62
CA LEU A 16 -12.88 8.58 6.02
C LEU A 16 -13.22 9.60 4.93
N ALA A 17 -12.62 9.45 3.76
CA ALA A 17 -13.25 9.89 2.54
C ALA A 17 -14.45 8.96 2.37
N VAL A 18 -15.65 9.46 2.64
CA VAL A 18 -16.87 8.86 2.12
C VAL A 18 -16.68 8.82 0.61
N LEU A 19 -16.26 7.69 0.10
CA LEU A 19 -16.42 7.35 -1.30
C LEU A 19 -17.94 7.21 -1.50
N LEU A 20 -18.59 8.35 -1.77
CA LEU A 20 -19.73 8.31 -2.66
C LEU A 20 -19.25 7.49 -3.85
N PRO A 21 -20.00 6.49 -4.31
CA PRO A 21 -19.67 5.86 -5.56
C PRO A 21 -19.51 7.02 -6.53
N ALA A 22 -18.30 7.20 -7.04
CA ALA A 22 -18.09 7.99 -8.22
C ALA A 22 -18.87 7.21 -9.29
N ALA A 23 -20.16 7.50 -9.38
CA ALA A 23 -20.89 7.24 -10.59
C ALA A 23 -19.99 7.85 -11.65
N ARG A 24 -19.33 6.99 -12.40
CA ARG A 24 -18.74 7.33 -13.67
C ARG A 24 -19.92 7.83 -14.49
N ALA A 25 -20.19 9.14 -14.32
CA ALA A 25 -20.79 9.88 -15.39
C ALA A 25 -19.79 9.70 -16.53
N GLU A 26 -20.02 8.71 -17.40
CA GLU A 26 -19.73 8.90 -18.80
C GLU A 26 -20.19 10.31 -19.05
N GLN A 27 -19.24 11.20 -19.31
CA GLN A 27 -19.52 12.49 -19.87
C GLN A 27 -20.21 12.21 -21.22
N ALA A 28 -21.52 11.99 -21.16
CA ALA A 28 -22.37 12.42 -22.23
C ALA A 28 -22.16 13.93 -22.27
N SER A 29 -21.16 14.38 -23.03
CA SER A 29 -21.08 15.73 -23.52
C SER A 29 -22.45 15.95 -24.19
N SER A 30 -23.36 16.65 -23.48
CA SER A 30 -24.50 17.24 -24.14
C SER A 30 -23.88 18.08 -25.26
N SER A 31 -24.03 17.61 -26.49
CA SER A 31 -23.57 18.33 -27.66
C SER A 31 -24.32 19.66 -27.64
N GLU A 32 -23.65 20.71 -27.13
CA GLU A 32 -24.16 22.07 -27.31
C GLU A 32 -24.45 22.19 -28.79
N SER A 33 -25.70 22.47 -29.16
CA SER A 33 -26.05 22.69 -30.56
C SER A 33 -25.38 23.98 -30.99
N LEU A 34 -24.20 23.82 -31.59
CA LEU A 34 -23.43 24.97 -32.05
C LEU A 34 -24.12 25.60 -33.24
N PRO A 35 -24.26 26.95 -33.28
CA PRO A 35 -24.85 27.64 -34.42
C PRO A 35 -23.97 27.45 -35.66
N ASN A 36 -24.60 27.23 -36.81
CA ASN A 36 -23.90 27.22 -38.09
C ASN A 36 -23.69 28.66 -38.53
N ILE A 37 -22.48 29.17 -38.33
CA ILE A 37 -22.15 30.59 -38.60
C ILE A 37 -21.41 30.69 -39.93
N ALA A 38 -21.95 31.49 -40.84
CA ALA A 38 -21.23 31.85 -42.08
C ALA A 38 -19.99 32.72 -41.74
N VAL A 39 -18.84 32.28 -42.19
CA VAL A 39 -17.58 33.00 -41.98
C VAL A 39 -17.55 34.19 -42.97
N THR A 40 -17.77 35.41 -42.46
CA THR A 40 -17.68 36.64 -43.21
C THR A 40 -16.36 37.36 -42.93
N GLU A 41 -15.93 38.24 -43.84
CA GLU A 41 -14.73 39.05 -43.64
C GLU A 41 -14.83 39.91 -42.36
N GLU A 42 -16.00 40.48 -42.09
CA GLU A 42 -16.26 41.27 -40.89
C GLU A 42 -16.12 40.46 -39.62
N LEU A 43 -16.61 39.21 -39.62
CA LEU A 43 -16.49 38.30 -38.48
C LEU A 43 -15.01 37.98 -38.19
N VAL A 44 -14.26 37.63 -39.24
CA VAL A 44 -12.83 37.31 -39.11
C VAL A 44 -12.06 38.53 -38.61
N HIS A 45 -12.33 39.69 -39.15
CA HIS A 45 -11.69 40.93 -38.72
C HIS A 45 -11.95 41.23 -37.24
N LYS A 46 -13.22 41.19 -36.80
CA LYS A 46 -13.58 41.43 -35.38
C LYS A 46 -13.00 40.40 -34.45
N TYR A 47 -13.02 39.11 -34.83
CA TYR A 47 -12.44 38.05 -34.06
C TYR A 47 -10.93 38.23 -33.85
N LEU A 48 -10.20 38.47 -34.96
CA LEU A 48 -8.76 38.73 -34.93
C LEU A 48 -8.43 40.02 -34.17
N PHE A 49 -9.22 41.05 -34.31
CA PHE A 49 -9.06 42.28 -33.53
C PHE A 49 -9.16 42.00 -32.02
N ALA A 50 -10.13 41.19 -31.58
CA ALA A 50 -10.28 40.83 -30.17
C ALA A 50 -9.08 40.04 -29.66
N GLU A 51 -8.61 39.03 -30.41
CA GLU A 51 -7.44 38.19 -30.00
C GLU A 51 -6.14 39.03 -29.98
N LEU A 52 -5.92 39.89 -30.97
CA LEU A 52 -4.74 40.77 -31.01
C LEU A 52 -4.77 41.81 -29.89
N SER A 53 -5.95 42.40 -29.61
CA SER A 53 -6.12 43.31 -28.46
C SER A 53 -5.79 42.63 -27.15
N PHE A 54 -6.21 41.37 -26.97
CA PHE A 54 -5.87 40.56 -25.83
C PHE A 54 -4.36 40.35 -25.70
N GLN A 55 -3.67 39.98 -26.78
CA GLN A 55 -2.21 39.78 -26.79
C GLN A 55 -1.45 41.09 -26.51
N ARG A 56 -1.96 42.24 -26.98
CA ARG A 56 -1.37 43.56 -26.72
C ARG A 56 -1.67 44.14 -25.34
N GLY A 57 -2.44 43.39 -24.51
CA GLY A 57 -2.76 43.82 -23.15
C GLY A 57 -4.03 44.65 -23.00
N ASP A 58 -4.70 45.03 -24.09
CA ASP A 58 -5.99 45.70 -24.03
C ASP A 58 -7.12 44.68 -23.80
N LYS A 59 -7.23 44.26 -22.55
CA LYS A 59 -8.18 43.22 -22.12
C LYS A 59 -9.62 43.65 -22.24
N PHE A 60 -9.90 44.96 -22.04
CA PHE A 60 -11.25 45.50 -22.14
C PHE A 60 -11.76 45.56 -23.60
N ALA A 61 -10.95 46.02 -24.54
CA ALA A 61 -11.30 46.02 -25.96
C ALA A 61 -11.51 44.57 -26.47
N ALA A 62 -10.63 43.63 -26.06
CA ALA A 62 -10.77 42.22 -26.38
C ALA A 62 -12.10 41.64 -25.88
N TYR A 63 -12.40 41.80 -24.58
CA TYR A 63 -13.67 41.41 -23.98
C TYR A 63 -14.87 42.00 -24.67
N SER A 64 -14.89 43.34 -24.87
CA SER A 64 -16.01 44.06 -25.42
C SER A 64 -16.36 43.57 -26.82
N THR A 65 -15.34 43.45 -27.69
CA THR A 65 -15.50 42.95 -29.06
C THR A 65 -16.00 41.52 -29.10
N MET A 66 -15.37 40.61 -28.31
CA MET A 66 -15.75 39.20 -28.27
C MET A 66 -17.16 39.00 -27.69
N SER A 67 -17.53 39.77 -26.65
CA SER A 67 -18.87 39.76 -26.05
C SER A 67 -19.95 40.27 -27.02
N SER A 68 -19.62 41.28 -27.85
CA SER A 68 -20.50 41.77 -28.93
C SER A 68 -20.73 40.69 -29.99
N LEU A 69 -19.66 40.03 -30.44
CA LEU A 69 -19.76 38.89 -31.37
C LEU A 69 -20.61 37.76 -30.80
N ALA A 70 -20.36 37.36 -29.54
CA ALA A 70 -21.13 36.31 -28.87
C ALA A 70 -22.63 36.61 -28.84
N ARG A 71 -23.00 37.85 -28.56
CA ARG A 71 -24.40 38.28 -28.49
C ARG A 71 -25.07 38.27 -29.85
N THR A 72 -24.36 38.76 -30.89
CA THR A 72 -24.88 38.83 -32.25
C THR A 72 -25.05 37.45 -32.88
N LEU A 73 -24.06 36.57 -32.68
CA LEU A 73 -24.00 35.26 -33.33
C LEU A 73 -24.63 34.14 -32.46
N ARG A 74 -24.96 34.45 -31.20
CA ARG A 74 -25.46 33.51 -30.21
C ARG A 74 -24.62 32.23 -30.11
N ASP A 75 -23.29 32.41 -30.20
CA ASP A 75 -22.34 31.30 -30.10
C ASP A 75 -21.76 31.21 -28.68
N PRO A 76 -21.97 30.09 -27.97
CA PRO A 76 -21.49 29.92 -26.62
C PRO A 76 -19.95 29.93 -26.50
N ARG A 77 -19.24 29.51 -27.56
CA ARG A 77 -17.76 29.53 -27.61
C ARG A 77 -17.21 30.94 -27.52
N LEU A 78 -17.86 31.89 -28.22
CA LEU A 78 -17.47 33.30 -28.18
C LEU A 78 -17.79 33.93 -26.81
N ALA A 79 -18.92 33.56 -26.19
CA ALA A 79 -19.26 34.01 -24.84
C ALA A 79 -18.26 33.51 -23.80
N ARG A 80 -17.87 32.25 -23.90
CA ARG A 80 -16.81 31.66 -23.07
C ARG A 80 -15.47 32.37 -23.28
N ARG A 81 -15.10 32.64 -24.53
CA ARG A 81 -13.86 33.36 -24.85
C ARG A 81 -13.87 34.81 -24.31
N ALA A 82 -14.99 35.50 -24.38
CA ALA A 82 -15.17 36.82 -23.75
C ALA A 82 -14.97 36.77 -22.23
N LEU A 83 -15.49 35.70 -21.59
CA LEU A 83 -15.29 35.47 -20.18
C LEU A 83 -13.80 35.26 -19.84
N GLU A 84 -13.07 34.46 -20.59
CA GLU A 84 -11.62 34.24 -20.42
C GLU A 84 -10.84 35.56 -20.49
N PHE A 85 -11.17 36.43 -21.44
CA PHE A 85 -10.56 37.75 -21.55
C PHE A 85 -10.85 38.62 -20.34
N ALA A 86 -12.10 38.62 -19.86
CA ALA A 86 -12.49 39.40 -18.69
C ALA A 86 -11.80 38.92 -17.41
N ILE A 87 -11.71 37.60 -17.21
CA ILE A 87 -11.00 36.99 -16.05
C ILE A 87 -9.52 37.34 -16.11
N SER A 88 -8.86 37.13 -17.25
CA SER A 88 -7.44 37.44 -17.42
C SER A 88 -7.14 38.94 -17.25
N GLY A 89 -8.10 39.81 -17.55
CA GLY A 89 -8.01 41.24 -17.31
C GLY A 89 -8.39 41.69 -15.90
N SER A 90 -8.73 40.77 -15.00
CA SER A 90 -9.26 41.08 -13.66
C SER A 90 -10.51 42.00 -13.70
N LEU A 91 -11.31 41.92 -14.76
CA LEU A 91 -12.50 42.70 -15.01
C LEU A 91 -13.72 41.99 -14.39
N ALA A 92 -13.82 41.94 -13.05
CA ALA A 92 -14.80 41.13 -12.33
C ALA A 92 -16.26 41.38 -12.75
N GLY A 93 -16.66 42.65 -12.98
CA GLY A 93 -17.99 43.01 -13.43
C GLY A 93 -18.29 42.48 -14.83
N GLU A 94 -17.32 42.59 -15.74
CA GLU A 94 -17.43 42.13 -17.12
C GLU A 94 -17.39 40.61 -17.24
N ALA A 95 -16.61 39.94 -16.38
CA ALA A 95 -16.58 38.48 -16.29
C ALA A 95 -17.98 37.92 -15.92
N LEU A 96 -18.67 38.54 -14.95
CA LEU A 96 -20.03 38.15 -14.62
C LEU A 96 -21.02 38.39 -15.76
N LYS A 97 -20.87 39.50 -16.51
CA LYS A 97 -21.72 39.77 -17.70
C LYS A 97 -21.49 38.75 -18.79
N ALA A 98 -20.24 38.39 -19.06
CA ALA A 98 -19.88 37.37 -20.06
C ALA A 98 -20.42 35.97 -19.64
N ALA A 99 -20.28 35.60 -18.38
CA ALA A 99 -20.79 34.33 -17.87
C ALA A 99 -22.33 34.26 -17.97
N ARG A 100 -23.03 35.35 -17.68
CA ARG A 100 -24.49 35.43 -17.83
C ARG A 100 -24.91 35.32 -19.29
N LEU A 101 -24.19 35.99 -20.22
CA LEU A 101 -24.41 35.86 -21.63
C LEU A 101 -24.20 34.43 -22.12
N TRP A 102 -23.15 33.77 -21.63
CA TRP A 102 -22.89 32.36 -21.95
C TRP A 102 -24.06 31.47 -21.49
N ARG A 103 -24.52 31.62 -20.25
CA ARG A 103 -25.67 30.87 -19.72
C ARG A 103 -26.96 31.19 -20.50
N GLU A 104 -27.17 32.44 -20.94
CA GLU A 104 -28.32 32.82 -21.77
C GLU A 104 -28.30 32.13 -23.12
N ILE A 105 -27.13 32.02 -23.75
CA ILE A 105 -26.95 31.40 -25.08
C ILE A 105 -27.03 29.86 -24.96
N ALA A 106 -26.45 29.29 -23.89
CA ALA A 106 -26.41 27.87 -23.64
C ALA A 106 -27.07 27.53 -22.29
N PRO A 107 -28.39 27.58 -22.17
CA PRO A 107 -29.10 27.40 -20.87
C PRO A 107 -28.98 26.00 -20.30
N GLN A 108 -28.64 25.00 -21.11
CA GLN A 108 -28.41 23.63 -20.70
C GLN A 108 -26.95 23.36 -20.28
N SER A 109 -26.06 24.34 -20.44
CA SER A 109 -24.65 24.21 -20.07
C SER A 109 -24.49 24.28 -18.56
N GLU A 110 -24.11 23.14 -17.96
CA GLU A 110 -23.78 23.09 -16.53
C GLU A 110 -22.57 23.98 -16.22
N GLU A 111 -21.57 24.01 -17.11
CA GLU A 111 -20.35 24.80 -16.94
C GLU A 111 -20.67 26.29 -16.89
N ALA A 112 -21.55 26.77 -17.78
CA ALA A 112 -22.00 28.15 -17.76
C ALA A 112 -22.72 28.53 -16.47
N THR A 113 -23.62 27.66 -16.00
CA THR A 113 -24.36 27.85 -14.74
C THR A 113 -23.43 27.84 -13.53
N GLN A 114 -22.49 26.87 -13.45
CA GLN A 114 -21.49 26.80 -12.38
C GLN A 114 -20.60 28.04 -12.34
N THR A 115 -20.24 28.55 -13.50
CA THR A 115 -19.39 29.73 -13.63
C THR A 115 -20.11 30.99 -13.13
N VAL A 116 -21.38 31.18 -13.53
CA VAL A 116 -22.20 32.29 -13.03
C VAL A 116 -22.31 32.24 -11.50
N VAL A 117 -22.66 31.09 -10.93
CA VAL A 117 -22.78 30.91 -9.48
C VAL A 117 -21.45 31.18 -8.77
N GLY A 118 -20.34 30.64 -9.31
CA GLY A 118 -18.99 30.85 -8.73
C GLY A 118 -18.61 32.33 -8.70
N LEU A 119 -18.87 33.07 -9.79
CA LEU A 119 -18.60 34.52 -9.84
C LEU A 119 -19.53 35.33 -8.93
N LEU A 120 -20.79 34.94 -8.77
CA LEU A 120 -21.72 35.58 -7.84
C LEU A 120 -21.29 35.37 -6.39
N ILE A 121 -20.88 34.16 -6.01
CA ILE A 121 -20.39 33.86 -4.67
C ILE A 121 -19.10 34.66 -4.39
N SER A 122 -18.13 34.63 -5.30
CA SER A 122 -16.85 35.33 -5.11
C SER A 122 -17.00 36.85 -5.03
N SER A 123 -18.05 37.41 -5.65
CA SER A 123 -18.39 38.85 -5.58
C SER A 123 -19.35 39.21 -4.43
N GLY A 124 -19.68 38.25 -3.53
CA GLY A 124 -20.57 38.47 -2.38
C GLY A 124 -22.07 38.61 -2.75
N ARG A 125 -22.45 38.36 -4.01
CA ARG A 125 -23.83 38.47 -4.51
C ARG A 125 -24.63 37.19 -4.26
N ILE A 126 -24.73 36.78 -2.99
CA ILE A 126 -25.25 35.50 -2.55
C ILE A 126 -26.72 35.28 -2.92
N ASP A 127 -27.55 36.33 -2.80
CA ASP A 127 -28.99 36.21 -3.11
C ASP A 127 -29.26 35.93 -4.61
N GLU A 128 -28.41 36.49 -5.47
CA GLU A 128 -28.51 36.20 -6.89
C GLU A 128 -28.00 34.79 -7.21
N ALA A 129 -26.96 34.33 -6.51
CA ALA A 129 -26.50 32.94 -6.62
C ALA A 129 -27.60 31.97 -6.17
N LYS A 130 -28.31 32.27 -5.06
CA LYS A 130 -29.46 31.50 -4.59
C LYS A 130 -30.54 31.37 -5.66
N THR A 131 -30.88 32.49 -6.34
CA THR A 131 -31.88 32.49 -7.43
C THR A 131 -31.47 31.55 -8.58
N VAL A 132 -30.20 31.57 -8.98
CA VAL A 132 -29.68 30.69 -10.05
C VAL A 132 -29.73 29.22 -9.62
N MET A 133 -29.33 28.91 -8.39
CA MET A 133 -29.36 27.55 -7.83
C MET A 133 -30.80 27.02 -7.70
N SER A 134 -31.75 27.86 -7.26
CA SER A 134 -33.16 27.50 -7.20
C SER A 134 -33.75 27.15 -8.57
N GLN A 135 -33.41 27.93 -9.60
CA GLN A 135 -33.79 27.61 -10.99
C GLN A 135 -33.19 26.29 -11.46
N GLN A 136 -31.94 26.00 -11.10
CA GLN A 136 -31.29 24.75 -11.45
C GLN A 136 -32.01 23.54 -10.80
N LEU A 137 -32.33 23.64 -9.51
CA LEU A 137 -33.06 22.59 -8.79
C LEU A 137 -34.47 22.38 -9.37
N SER A 138 -35.20 23.47 -9.64
CA SER A 138 -36.57 23.38 -10.18
C SER A 138 -36.66 22.85 -11.61
N ALA A 139 -35.57 22.97 -12.38
CA ALA A 139 -35.47 22.41 -13.73
C ALA A 139 -35.09 20.92 -13.75
N SER A 140 -34.73 20.36 -12.61
CA SER A 140 -34.30 18.95 -12.49
C SER A 140 -35.48 18.00 -12.43
N SER A 141 -35.41 16.88 -13.11
CA SER A 141 -36.33 15.74 -12.95
C SER A 141 -36.01 14.95 -11.66
N ALA A 142 -36.88 14.05 -11.27
CA ALA A 142 -36.64 13.16 -10.12
C ALA A 142 -35.33 12.34 -10.27
N GLU A 143 -34.95 11.99 -11.49
CA GLU A 143 -33.74 11.24 -11.80
C GLU A 143 -32.46 12.11 -11.70
N THR A 144 -32.55 13.38 -12.11
CA THR A 144 -31.40 14.31 -12.11
C THR A 144 -31.26 15.14 -10.84
N LEU A 145 -32.31 15.17 -9.99
CA LEU A 145 -32.34 15.93 -8.75
C LEU A 145 -31.18 15.61 -7.79
N PRO A 146 -30.80 14.36 -7.55
CA PRO A 146 -29.65 14.04 -6.69
C PRO A 146 -28.35 14.72 -7.15
N ASN A 147 -28.09 14.72 -8.44
CA ASN A 147 -26.93 15.37 -9.03
C ASN A 147 -26.98 16.89 -8.87
N ALA A 148 -28.15 17.51 -9.07
CA ALA A 148 -28.36 18.94 -8.89
C ALA A 148 -28.16 19.36 -7.41
N ILE A 149 -28.65 18.58 -6.44
CA ILE A 149 -28.44 18.78 -5.00
C ILE A 149 -26.96 18.74 -4.68
N ALA A 150 -26.24 17.69 -5.11
CA ALA A 150 -24.81 17.56 -4.92
C ALA A 150 -24.02 18.72 -5.53
N GLN A 151 -24.46 19.24 -6.68
CA GLN A 151 -23.85 20.39 -7.34
C GLN A 151 -24.05 21.67 -6.54
N VAL A 152 -25.26 21.94 -6.06
CA VAL A 152 -25.55 23.08 -5.18
C VAL A 152 -24.72 23.01 -3.91
N GLN A 153 -24.62 21.85 -3.29
CA GLN A 153 -23.77 21.65 -2.09
C GLN A 153 -22.29 22.01 -2.39
N ARG A 154 -21.73 21.52 -3.50
CA ARG A 154 -20.35 21.85 -3.93
C ARG A 154 -20.14 23.34 -4.19
N GLN A 155 -21.14 24.02 -4.75
CA GLN A 155 -21.10 25.46 -4.99
C GLN A 155 -21.10 26.24 -3.68
N LEU A 156 -21.98 25.88 -2.73
CA LEU A 156 -22.08 26.51 -1.42
C LEU A 156 -20.87 26.22 -0.51
N ALA A 157 -20.14 25.13 -0.74
CA ALA A 157 -18.89 24.84 -0.03
C ALA A 157 -17.81 25.92 -0.25
N ARG A 158 -17.94 26.77 -1.27
CA ARG A 158 -17.07 27.93 -1.54
C ARG A 158 -17.39 29.15 -0.69
N VAL A 159 -18.55 29.18 -0.03
CA VAL A 159 -18.95 30.27 0.88
C VAL A 159 -18.13 30.12 2.17
N GLN A 160 -17.43 31.19 2.58
CA GLN A 160 -16.54 31.16 3.75
C GLN A 160 -17.32 30.94 5.06
N ASP A 161 -18.47 31.61 5.19
CA ASP A 161 -19.35 31.46 6.35
C ASP A 161 -20.15 30.15 6.23
N ARG A 162 -19.76 29.14 7.01
CA ARG A 162 -20.36 27.80 7.02
C ARG A 162 -21.83 27.83 7.48
N ASN A 163 -22.16 28.65 8.45
CA ASN A 163 -23.53 28.78 8.97
C ASN A 163 -24.45 29.39 7.90
N ARG A 164 -23.96 30.41 7.20
CA ARG A 164 -24.69 31.02 6.11
C ARG A 164 -24.86 30.08 4.93
N ALA A 165 -23.81 29.33 4.59
CA ALA A 165 -23.89 28.29 3.55
C ALA A 165 -24.95 27.23 3.89
N TYR A 166 -24.96 26.76 5.13
CA TYR A 166 -25.95 25.81 5.60
C TYR A 166 -27.38 26.37 5.57
N ALA A 167 -27.59 27.61 6.07
CA ALA A 167 -28.90 28.26 6.04
C ALA A 167 -29.45 28.37 4.60
N LEU A 168 -28.62 28.80 3.66
CA LEU A 168 -28.97 28.88 2.23
C LEU A 168 -29.31 27.51 1.64
N LEU A 169 -28.50 26.50 1.95
CA LEU A 169 -28.74 25.12 1.47
C LEU A 169 -30.09 24.60 1.98
N ARG A 170 -30.40 24.85 3.26
CA ARG A 170 -31.69 24.45 3.84
C ARG A 170 -32.87 25.13 3.16
N GLU A 171 -32.79 26.43 2.90
CA GLU A 171 -33.85 27.16 2.20
C GLU A 171 -34.03 26.66 0.76
N LEU A 172 -32.93 26.38 0.04
CA LEU A 172 -32.96 25.86 -1.34
C LEU A 172 -33.56 24.47 -1.43
N LEU A 173 -33.32 23.63 -0.42
CA LEU A 173 -33.75 22.23 -0.40
C LEU A 173 -35.09 22.00 0.31
N GLU A 174 -35.68 23.02 0.92
CA GLU A 174 -36.99 22.91 1.58
C GLU A 174 -38.09 22.26 0.70
N PRO A 175 -38.24 22.62 -0.58
CA PRO A 175 -39.25 22.01 -1.46
C PRO A 175 -39.02 20.52 -1.74
N TYR A 176 -37.82 20.03 -1.49
CA TYR A 176 -37.38 18.67 -1.77
C TYR A 176 -37.16 17.83 -0.49
N GLY A 177 -37.75 18.25 0.62
CA GLY A 177 -37.49 17.74 1.97
C GLY A 177 -37.77 16.25 2.17
N ASP A 178 -38.52 15.59 1.29
CA ASP A 178 -38.81 14.15 1.37
C ASP A 178 -37.81 13.27 0.64
N ALA A 179 -36.95 13.86 -0.19
CA ALA A 179 -35.93 13.10 -0.92
C ALA A 179 -34.78 12.67 0.02
N LEU A 180 -34.31 11.45 -0.16
CA LEU A 180 -33.20 10.88 0.62
C LEU A 180 -31.95 11.78 0.53
N ASP A 181 -31.57 12.15 -0.71
CA ASP A 181 -30.38 12.98 -0.96
C ASP A 181 -30.46 14.35 -0.28
N THR A 182 -31.65 14.93 -0.24
CA THR A 182 -31.87 16.20 0.48
C THR A 182 -31.54 16.06 1.96
N ARG A 183 -32.11 15.07 2.65
CA ARG A 183 -31.89 14.84 4.07
C ARG A 183 -30.44 14.55 4.39
N LEU A 184 -29.79 13.68 3.58
CA LEU A 184 -28.38 13.35 3.77
C LEU A 184 -27.47 14.54 3.53
N THR A 185 -27.76 15.34 2.49
CA THR A 185 -27.01 16.55 2.19
C THR A 185 -27.13 17.59 3.32
N LEU A 186 -28.32 17.78 3.87
CA LEU A 186 -28.55 18.66 5.01
C LEU A 186 -27.84 18.16 6.27
N ALA A 187 -27.87 16.85 6.53
CA ALA A 187 -27.15 16.27 7.66
C ALA A 187 -25.63 16.51 7.58
N GLN A 188 -25.05 16.28 6.40
CA GLN A 188 -23.63 16.54 6.16
C GLN A 188 -23.27 18.02 6.27
N ALA A 189 -24.09 18.90 5.71
CA ALA A 189 -23.86 20.33 5.75
C ALA A 189 -23.97 20.87 7.20
N ALA A 190 -24.91 20.39 8.00
CA ALA A 190 -25.04 20.70 9.41
C ALA A 190 -23.80 20.26 10.21
N MET A 191 -23.24 19.07 9.92
CA MET A 191 -21.96 18.62 10.51
C MET A 191 -20.80 19.56 10.19
N VAL A 192 -20.70 20.01 8.94
CA VAL A 192 -19.66 20.97 8.52
C VAL A 192 -19.84 22.34 9.19
N ALA A 193 -21.10 22.74 9.44
CA ALA A 193 -21.41 23.96 10.18
C ALA A 193 -21.24 23.86 11.72
N GLY A 194 -20.94 22.64 12.23
CA GLY A 194 -20.76 22.37 13.67
C GLY A 194 -22.07 22.09 14.41
N ASP A 195 -23.21 22.05 13.72
CA ASP A 195 -24.51 21.75 14.31
C ASP A 195 -24.83 20.26 14.26
N ARG A 196 -24.19 19.50 15.14
CA ARG A 196 -24.39 18.07 15.26
C ARG A 196 -25.81 17.67 15.61
N SER A 197 -26.51 18.51 16.40
CA SER A 197 -27.90 18.24 16.80
C SER A 197 -28.82 18.17 15.58
N THR A 198 -28.73 19.19 14.73
CA THR A 198 -29.47 19.21 13.45
C THR A 198 -29.03 18.09 12.51
N ALA A 199 -27.73 17.81 12.42
CA ALA A 199 -27.23 16.70 11.61
C ALA A 199 -27.83 15.35 12.03
N LEU A 200 -27.89 15.06 13.33
CA LEU A 200 -28.54 13.85 13.85
C LEU A 200 -30.05 13.81 13.54
N SER A 201 -30.73 14.96 13.67
CA SER A 201 -32.15 15.06 13.37
C SER A 201 -32.45 14.73 11.90
N GLU A 202 -31.67 15.34 10.98
CA GLU A 202 -31.80 15.09 9.54
C GLU A 202 -31.46 13.64 9.14
N ALA A 203 -30.40 13.08 9.71
CA ALA A 203 -30.02 11.69 9.45
C ALA A 203 -31.06 10.68 9.97
N ARG A 204 -31.62 10.94 11.18
CA ARG A 204 -32.72 10.12 11.71
C ARG A 204 -33.99 10.25 10.86
N ALA A 205 -34.31 11.46 10.40
CA ALA A 205 -35.44 11.67 9.50
C ALA A 205 -35.23 10.98 8.14
N ALA A 206 -34.01 11.00 7.60
CA ALA A 206 -33.64 10.27 6.38
C ALA A 206 -33.91 8.76 6.56
N LEU A 207 -33.41 8.16 7.63
CA LEU A 207 -33.59 6.73 7.89
C LEU A 207 -35.06 6.37 8.19
N ALA A 208 -35.81 7.25 8.86
CA ALA A 208 -37.24 7.03 9.14
C ALA A 208 -38.09 7.02 7.85
N LYS A 209 -37.80 7.91 6.90
CA LYS A 209 -38.45 7.97 5.58
C LYS A 209 -38.00 6.86 4.63
N HIS A 210 -36.73 6.48 4.72
CA HIS A 210 -36.09 5.48 3.85
C HIS A 210 -35.48 4.35 4.69
N PRO A 211 -36.30 3.50 5.33
CA PRO A 211 -35.84 2.52 6.33
C PRO A 211 -34.95 1.40 5.77
N ASN A 212 -34.86 1.27 4.44
CA ASN A 212 -34.02 0.29 3.77
C ASN A 212 -32.76 0.94 3.15
N SER A 213 -32.49 2.21 3.42
CA SER A 213 -31.33 2.91 2.85
C SER A 213 -30.07 2.62 3.66
N ASP A 214 -29.16 1.83 3.09
CA ASP A 214 -27.83 1.59 3.66
C ASP A 214 -27.08 2.90 3.90
N LEU A 215 -27.17 3.85 2.96
CA LEU A 215 -26.51 5.14 3.04
C LEU A 215 -27.03 5.96 4.23
N ALA A 216 -28.36 5.99 4.45
CA ALA A 216 -28.93 6.71 5.61
C ALA A 216 -28.48 6.09 6.95
N ALA A 217 -28.40 4.76 7.02
CA ALA A 217 -27.93 4.07 8.21
C ALA A 217 -26.43 4.36 8.48
N LEU A 218 -25.61 4.35 7.45
CA LEU A 218 -24.17 4.64 7.55
C LEU A 218 -23.92 6.11 7.94
N VAL A 219 -24.61 7.05 7.32
CA VAL A 219 -24.50 8.49 7.67
C VAL A 219 -24.94 8.75 9.10
N LEU A 220 -26.05 8.14 9.53
CA LEU A 220 -26.50 8.26 10.92
C LEU A 220 -25.45 7.72 11.90
N ALA A 221 -24.92 6.52 11.64
CA ALA A 221 -23.90 5.92 12.48
C ALA A 221 -22.60 6.74 12.55
N GLN A 222 -22.24 7.42 11.46
CA GLN A 222 -21.06 8.30 11.40
C GLN A 222 -21.26 9.58 12.22
N ILE A 223 -22.48 10.14 12.26
CA ILE A 223 -22.77 11.37 13.00
C ILE A 223 -22.86 11.11 14.51
N ILE A 224 -23.32 9.94 14.93
CA ILE A 224 -23.39 9.54 16.35
C ILE A 224 -21.97 9.52 16.93
N GLU A 225 -21.74 10.29 18.01
CA GLU A 225 -20.42 10.39 18.65
C GLU A 225 -20.13 9.20 19.56
N ASP A 226 -21.14 8.76 20.30
CA ASP A 226 -21.01 7.58 21.15
C ASP A 226 -20.89 6.31 20.31
N ARG A 227 -19.76 5.64 20.45
CA ARG A 227 -19.46 4.43 19.68
C ARG A 227 -20.43 3.28 19.97
N ALA A 228 -20.95 3.19 21.18
CA ALA A 228 -21.89 2.13 21.53
C ALA A 228 -23.25 2.40 20.89
N GLU A 229 -23.74 3.65 20.94
CA GLU A 229 -24.98 4.06 20.27
C GLU A 229 -24.85 3.90 18.74
N SER A 230 -23.73 4.33 18.16
CA SER A 230 -23.44 4.15 16.72
C SER A 230 -23.52 2.67 16.31
N THR A 231 -22.83 1.80 17.04
CA THR A 231 -22.85 0.37 16.82
C THR A 231 -24.28 -0.21 16.94
N GLN A 232 -25.02 0.19 17.97
CA GLN A 232 -26.38 -0.24 18.19
C GLN A 232 -27.31 0.18 17.06
N SER A 233 -27.11 1.36 16.48
CA SER A 233 -27.88 1.83 15.33
C SER A 233 -27.70 0.96 14.09
N LEU A 234 -26.48 0.52 13.81
CA LEU A 234 -26.17 -0.41 12.71
C LEU A 234 -26.76 -1.81 12.97
N VAL A 235 -26.66 -2.31 14.20
CA VAL A 235 -27.29 -3.59 14.58
C VAL A 235 -28.80 -3.55 14.40
N ALA A 236 -29.46 -2.48 14.85
CA ALA A 236 -30.92 -2.29 14.69
C ALA A 236 -31.33 -2.23 13.21
N PHE A 237 -30.51 -1.59 12.37
CA PHE A 237 -30.72 -1.57 10.93
C PHE A 237 -30.58 -2.98 10.33
N LEU A 238 -29.53 -3.72 10.67
CA LEU A 238 -29.27 -5.07 10.16
C LEU A 238 -30.34 -6.10 10.59
N GLN A 239 -31.01 -5.89 11.73
CA GLN A 239 -32.14 -6.72 12.14
C GLN A 239 -33.34 -6.59 11.17
N LYS A 240 -33.55 -5.39 10.62
CA LYS A 240 -34.62 -5.11 9.64
C LYS A 240 -34.18 -5.40 8.20
N ASN A 241 -32.89 -5.21 7.92
CA ASN A 241 -32.29 -5.33 6.60
C ASN A 241 -31.11 -6.33 6.61
N PRO A 242 -31.37 -7.64 6.82
CA PRO A 242 -30.31 -8.64 7.04
C PRO A 242 -29.42 -8.87 5.82
N LYS A 243 -29.85 -8.47 4.62
CA LYS A 243 -29.11 -8.60 3.37
C LYS A 243 -28.22 -7.38 3.06
N SER A 244 -28.28 -6.31 3.88
CA SER A 244 -27.47 -5.13 3.66
C SER A 244 -25.98 -5.46 3.76
N ARG A 245 -25.29 -5.39 2.63
CA ARG A 245 -23.87 -5.64 2.49
C ARG A 245 -23.04 -4.54 3.14
N GLU A 246 -23.32 -3.30 2.77
CA GLU A 246 -22.48 -2.14 3.17
C GLU A 246 -22.54 -1.90 4.68
N VAL A 247 -23.73 -1.98 5.26
CA VAL A 247 -23.88 -1.78 6.71
C VAL A 247 -23.26 -2.92 7.49
N ARG A 248 -23.34 -4.17 7.01
CA ARG A 248 -22.70 -5.31 7.67
C ARG A 248 -21.17 -5.22 7.61
N LEU A 249 -20.61 -4.78 6.48
CA LEU A 249 -19.18 -4.53 6.35
C LEU A 249 -18.71 -3.41 7.31
N ALA A 250 -19.46 -2.32 7.41
CA ALA A 250 -19.17 -1.23 8.34
C ALA A 250 -19.21 -1.71 9.79
N TYR A 251 -20.23 -2.49 10.17
CA TYR A 251 -20.33 -3.09 11.51
C TYR A 251 -19.18 -4.05 11.80
N SER A 252 -18.82 -4.91 10.85
CA SER A 252 -17.69 -5.84 10.99
C SER A 252 -16.37 -5.11 11.20
N ARG A 253 -16.15 -3.97 10.51
CA ARG A 253 -14.96 -3.13 10.69
C ARG A 253 -14.90 -2.56 12.11
N ILE A 254 -16.01 -2.05 12.64
CA ILE A 254 -16.08 -1.54 14.02
C ILE A 254 -15.75 -2.64 15.02
N LEU A 255 -16.23 -3.86 14.81
CA LEU A 255 -15.91 -5.00 15.66
C LEU A 255 -14.42 -5.36 15.65
N ILE A 256 -13.76 -5.29 14.49
CA ILE A 256 -12.30 -5.49 14.37
C ILE A 256 -11.54 -4.39 15.15
N GLU A 257 -11.93 -3.12 15.00
CA GLU A 257 -11.32 -2.00 15.72
C GLU A 257 -11.48 -2.13 17.25
N GLN A 258 -12.56 -2.76 17.70
CA GLN A 258 -12.82 -3.08 19.11
C GLN A 258 -12.12 -4.37 19.57
N ASN A 259 -11.31 -5.01 18.72
CA ASN A 259 -10.69 -6.30 18.96
C ASN A 259 -11.68 -7.47 19.23
N LYS A 260 -12.92 -7.33 18.75
CA LYS A 260 -13.98 -8.35 18.83
C LYS A 260 -13.96 -9.26 17.60
N VAL A 261 -12.83 -9.93 17.42
CA VAL A 261 -12.53 -10.71 16.21
C VAL A 261 -13.56 -11.80 15.93
N SER A 262 -14.00 -12.53 16.97
CA SER A 262 -14.99 -13.60 16.81
C SER A 262 -16.35 -13.09 16.36
N GLU A 263 -16.80 -11.92 16.87
CA GLU A 263 -18.05 -11.31 16.46
C GLU A 263 -17.94 -10.79 15.01
N ALA A 264 -16.80 -10.21 14.62
CA ALA A 264 -16.55 -9.80 13.25
C ALA A 264 -16.59 -10.98 12.27
N LYS A 265 -15.95 -12.12 12.60
CA LYS A 265 -16.02 -13.36 11.83
C LYS A 265 -17.47 -13.81 11.63
N ALA A 266 -18.30 -13.75 12.67
CA ALA A 266 -19.72 -14.13 12.57
C ALA A 266 -20.48 -13.21 11.61
N GLN A 267 -20.24 -11.90 11.62
CA GLN A 267 -20.86 -10.96 10.69
C GLN A 267 -20.42 -11.20 9.24
N PHE A 268 -19.14 -11.44 9.00
CA PHE A 268 -18.63 -11.81 7.68
C PHE A 268 -19.22 -13.13 7.18
N ALA A 269 -19.34 -14.14 8.04
CA ALA A 269 -19.97 -15.40 7.69
C ALA A 269 -21.44 -15.22 7.27
N GLN A 270 -22.20 -14.38 8.02
CA GLN A 270 -23.55 -14.02 7.63
C GLN A 270 -23.59 -13.25 6.30
N LEU A 271 -22.61 -12.42 5.99
CA LEU A 271 -22.54 -11.73 4.71
C LEU A 271 -22.40 -12.73 3.55
N LEU A 272 -21.53 -13.73 3.69
CA LEU A 272 -21.34 -14.76 2.67
C LEU A 272 -22.58 -15.65 2.45
N THR A 273 -23.54 -15.73 3.39
CA THR A 273 -24.80 -16.47 3.14
C THR A 273 -25.67 -15.78 2.10
N HIS A 274 -25.53 -14.45 1.94
CA HIS A 274 -26.30 -13.66 0.98
C HIS A 274 -25.48 -13.23 -0.24
N HIS A 275 -24.17 -13.13 -0.07
CA HIS A 275 -23.20 -12.69 -1.08
C HIS A 275 -21.99 -13.65 -1.09
N PRO A 276 -22.15 -14.89 -1.61
CA PRO A 276 -21.12 -15.95 -1.48
C PRO A 276 -19.79 -15.61 -2.15
N ASP A 277 -19.82 -14.75 -3.16
CA ASP A 277 -18.62 -14.34 -3.92
C ASP A 277 -18.12 -12.94 -3.52
N ASP A 278 -18.50 -12.45 -2.33
CA ASP A 278 -18.05 -11.14 -1.85
C ASP A 278 -16.54 -11.14 -1.59
N ARG A 279 -15.79 -10.54 -2.51
CA ARG A 279 -14.33 -10.50 -2.50
C ARG A 279 -13.76 -9.91 -1.21
N THR A 280 -14.38 -8.83 -0.71
CA THR A 280 -13.96 -8.16 0.54
C THR A 280 -14.03 -9.12 1.72
N THR A 281 -15.14 -9.82 1.84
CA THR A 281 -15.40 -10.73 2.95
C THR A 281 -14.54 -11.99 2.86
N LEU A 282 -14.42 -12.58 1.67
CA LEU A 282 -13.57 -13.75 1.43
C LEU A 282 -12.10 -13.46 1.79
N TYR A 283 -11.58 -12.31 1.34
CA TYR A 283 -10.22 -11.87 1.66
C TYR A 283 -10.04 -11.66 3.17
N ALA A 284 -10.95 -10.93 3.81
CA ALA A 284 -10.88 -10.64 5.24
C ALA A 284 -10.91 -11.93 6.09
N LEU A 285 -11.87 -12.83 5.83
CA LEU A 285 -11.98 -14.11 6.53
C LEU A 285 -10.74 -14.99 6.32
N GLY A 286 -10.23 -15.01 5.09
CA GLY A 286 -9.02 -15.79 4.76
C GLY A 286 -7.80 -15.33 5.54
N LEU A 287 -7.54 -14.02 5.60
CA LEU A 287 -6.42 -13.47 6.37
C LEU A 287 -6.63 -13.63 7.88
N MET A 288 -7.84 -13.43 8.39
CA MET A 288 -8.16 -13.65 9.80
C MET A 288 -7.94 -15.10 10.20
N ALA A 289 -8.34 -16.07 9.35
CA ALA A 289 -8.11 -17.49 9.59
C ALA A 289 -6.60 -17.83 9.56
N ALA A 290 -5.84 -17.26 8.62
CA ALA A 290 -4.38 -17.46 8.56
C ALA A 290 -3.68 -16.94 9.83
N GLN A 291 -4.07 -15.76 10.33
CA GLN A 291 -3.55 -15.20 11.58
C GLN A 291 -3.89 -16.05 12.80
N ALA A 292 -5.07 -16.67 12.82
CA ALA A 292 -5.51 -17.55 13.88
C ALA A 292 -4.86 -18.95 13.81
N GLY A 293 -4.09 -19.26 12.76
CA GLY A 293 -3.53 -20.59 12.53
C GLY A 293 -4.54 -21.60 11.96
N GLU A 294 -5.72 -21.15 11.55
CA GLU A 294 -6.81 -21.96 10.97
C GLU A 294 -6.57 -22.17 9.45
N MET A 295 -5.46 -22.86 9.11
CA MET A 295 -4.94 -22.91 7.74
C MET A 295 -5.91 -23.51 6.72
N ARG A 296 -6.77 -24.45 7.12
CA ARG A 296 -7.79 -25.03 6.23
C ARG A 296 -8.88 -24.02 5.85
N GLU A 297 -9.30 -23.21 6.81
CA GLU A 297 -10.27 -22.13 6.57
C GLU A 297 -9.65 -21.01 5.73
N ALA A 298 -8.40 -20.64 6.05
CA ALA A 298 -7.66 -19.66 5.27
C ALA A 298 -7.57 -20.06 3.80
N GLU A 299 -7.18 -21.30 3.52
CA GLU A 299 -7.11 -21.84 2.16
C GLU A 299 -8.47 -21.81 1.45
N ASN A 300 -9.55 -22.24 2.13
CA ASN A 300 -10.88 -22.24 1.54
C ASN A 300 -11.35 -20.82 1.17
N TYR A 301 -11.19 -19.85 2.07
CA TYR A 301 -11.62 -18.48 1.81
C TYR A 301 -10.74 -17.78 0.77
N LEU A 302 -9.42 -17.91 0.87
CA LEU A 302 -8.50 -17.25 -0.06
C LEU A 302 -8.58 -17.86 -1.46
N SER A 303 -8.74 -19.18 -1.59
CA SER A 303 -8.95 -19.81 -2.90
C SER A 303 -10.24 -19.34 -3.57
N LYS A 304 -11.35 -19.22 -2.80
CA LYS A 304 -12.60 -18.64 -3.30
C LYS A 304 -12.43 -17.16 -3.68
N TYR A 305 -11.64 -16.39 -2.91
CA TYR A 305 -11.32 -15.01 -3.25
C TYR A 305 -10.62 -14.92 -4.61
N ILE A 306 -9.56 -15.71 -4.81
CA ILE A 306 -8.83 -15.73 -6.09
C ILE A 306 -9.77 -16.20 -7.23
N GLN A 307 -10.60 -17.21 -7.00
CA GLN A 307 -11.59 -17.65 -7.98
C GLN A 307 -12.61 -16.54 -8.33
N ALA A 308 -13.08 -15.78 -7.34
CA ALA A 308 -14.02 -14.68 -7.54
C ALA A 308 -13.39 -13.46 -8.26
N LEU A 309 -12.06 -13.34 -8.27
CA LEU A 309 -11.36 -12.34 -9.09
C LEU A 309 -11.47 -12.68 -10.58
N GLY A 310 -11.39 -13.98 -10.93
CA GLY A 310 -11.31 -14.43 -12.31
C GLY A 310 -10.08 -13.82 -13.01
N ASP A 311 -10.27 -13.38 -14.26
CA ASP A 311 -9.22 -12.73 -15.05
C ASP A 311 -9.11 -11.21 -14.79
N GLN A 312 -9.89 -10.68 -13.84
CA GLN A 312 -9.89 -9.24 -13.54
C GLN A 312 -9.16 -8.97 -12.22
N PRO A 313 -8.09 -8.15 -12.24
CA PRO A 313 -7.39 -7.77 -11.00
C PRO A 313 -8.36 -7.04 -10.04
N ASP A 314 -8.16 -7.26 -8.75
CA ASP A 314 -8.86 -6.47 -7.73
C ASP A 314 -8.27 -5.06 -7.71
N ARG A 315 -9.05 -4.08 -8.18
CA ARG A 315 -8.62 -2.67 -8.21
C ARG A 315 -8.54 -2.04 -6.83
N GLU A 316 -9.13 -2.66 -5.83
CA GLU A 316 -9.19 -2.15 -4.46
C GLU A 316 -8.11 -2.75 -3.58
N ARG A 317 -7.59 -3.94 -3.92
CA ARG A 317 -6.63 -4.70 -3.09
C ARG A 317 -5.60 -5.41 -3.93
N ASP A 318 -4.39 -5.42 -3.40
CA ASP A 318 -3.33 -6.27 -3.91
C ASP A 318 -3.57 -7.73 -3.47
N SER A 319 -3.72 -8.63 -4.43
CA SER A 319 -3.91 -10.07 -4.19
C SER A 319 -2.63 -10.79 -3.73
N THR A 320 -1.47 -10.14 -3.80
CA THR A 320 -0.14 -10.73 -3.49
C THR A 320 -0.12 -11.39 -2.11
N GLN A 321 -0.67 -10.74 -1.09
CA GLN A 321 -0.69 -11.33 0.26
C GLN A 321 -1.51 -12.62 0.34
N ALA A 322 -2.66 -12.67 -0.34
CA ALA A 322 -3.47 -13.88 -0.40
C ALA A 322 -2.72 -15.02 -1.09
N LEU A 323 -2.06 -14.73 -2.21
CA LEU A 323 -1.27 -15.68 -2.99
C LEU A 323 -0.08 -16.21 -2.19
N LEU A 324 0.63 -15.35 -1.44
CA LEU A 324 1.74 -15.75 -0.56
C LEU A 324 1.27 -16.67 0.57
N VAL A 325 0.11 -16.40 1.17
CA VAL A 325 -0.47 -17.26 2.21
C VAL A 325 -0.86 -18.61 1.62
N LEU A 326 -1.52 -18.64 0.46
CA LEU A 326 -1.89 -19.88 -0.23
C LEU A 326 -0.66 -20.71 -0.61
N ALA A 327 0.39 -20.06 -1.11
CA ALA A 327 1.65 -20.72 -1.42
C ALA A 327 2.29 -21.33 -0.16
N GLN A 328 2.31 -20.60 0.96
CA GLN A 328 2.81 -21.13 2.22
C GLN A 328 2.02 -22.34 2.71
N ILE A 329 0.69 -22.28 2.65
CA ILE A 329 -0.17 -23.42 3.04
C ILE A 329 0.10 -24.65 2.16
N ALA A 330 0.30 -24.45 0.86
CA ALA A 330 0.63 -25.53 -0.08
C ALA A 330 2.02 -26.14 0.24
N GLU A 331 3.03 -25.32 0.54
CA GLU A 331 4.35 -25.80 0.95
C GLU A 331 4.32 -26.58 2.26
N ASP A 332 3.57 -26.12 3.27
CA ASP A 332 3.41 -26.81 4.55
C ASP A 332 2.73 -28.19 4.39
N LYS A 333 1.92 -28.34 3.33
CA LYS A 333 1.32 -29.62 2.91
C LYS A 333 2.21 -30.46 1.98
N ASN A 334 3.40 -29.96 1.63
CA ASN A 334 4.26 -30.53 0.59
C ASN A 334 3.59 -30.62 -0.80
N ASP A 335 2.60 -29.77 -1.08
CA ASP A 335 1.97 -29.63 -2.38
C ASP A 335 2.73 -28.58 -3.22
N THR A 336 3.88 -29.00 -3.78
CA THR A 336 4.75 -28.14 -4.57
C THR A 336 4.03 -27.61 -5.82
N ALA A 337 3.15 -28.38 -6.44
CA ALA A 337 2.45 -27.96 -7.65
C ALA A 337 1.52 -26.76 -7.38
N SER A 338 0.72 -26.84 -6.31
CA SER A 338 -0.12 -25.73 -5.91
C SER A 338 0.69 -24.51 -5.45
N ALA A 339 1.78 -24.71 -4.71
CA ALA A 339 2.67 -23.62 -4.30
C ALA A 339 3.25 -22.86 -5.50
N LEU A 340 3.77 -23.57 -6.50
CA LEU A 340 4.28 -22.99 -7.74
C LEU A 340 3.20 -22.18 -8.48
N LYS A 341 2.00 -22.73 -8.59
CA LYS A 341 0.86 -22.06 -9.22
C LYS A 341 0.50 -20.75 -8.55
N TRP A 342 0.40 -20.72 -7.21
CA TRP A 342 0.04 -19.50 -6.49
C TRP A 342 1.12 -18.43 -6.60
N LEU A 343 2.38 -18.81 -6.51
CA LEU A 343 3.51 -17.87 -6.67
C LEU A 343 3.62 -17.32 -8.10
N GLU A 344 3.23 -18.08 -9.10
CA GLU A 344 3.24 -17.65 -10.51
C GLU A 344 2.22 -16.54 -10.79
N MET A 345 1.12 -16.53 -10.07
CA MET A 345 0.08 -15.50 -10.22
C MET A 345 0.47 -14.13 -9.65
N ILE A 346 1.63 -14.00 -8.98
CA ILE A 346 2.11 -12.73 -8.44
C ILE A 346 2.73 -11.91 -9.57
N GLU A 347 2.03 -10.83 -9.94
CA GLU A 347 2.45 -9.93 -11.02
C GLU A 347 3.67 -9.08 -10.62
N PRO A 348 4.47 -8.62 -11.61
CA PRO A 348 5.56 -7.69 -11.37
C PRO A 348 5.08 -6.40 -10.71
N ASP A 349 5.67 -6.05 -9.58
CA ASP A 349 5.36 -4.86 -8.79
C ASP A 349 6.60 -4.00 -8.50
N ASN A 350 6.40 -2.83 -7.90
CA ASN A 350 7.51 -1.95 -7.49
C ASN A 350 8.07 -2.31 -6.10
N GLN A 351 7.50 -3.29 -5.41
CA GLN A 351 7.90 -3.70 -4.05
C GLN A 351 8.81 -4.94 -4.06
N GLY A 352 9.06 -5.50 -5.25
CA GLY A 352 9.90 -6.70 -5.41
C GLY A 352 9.23 -8.01 -4.97
N ASN A 353 7.91 -8.02 -4.76
CA ASN A 353 7.19 -9.24 -4.40
C ASN A 353 7.28 -10.31 -5.49
N HIS A 354 7.21 -9.89 -6.76
CA HIS A 354 7.38 -10.78 -7.90
C HIS A 354 8.76 -11.46 -7.91
N ILE A 355 9.83 -10.70 -7.66
CA ILE A 355 11.19 -11.24 -7.60
C ILE A 355 11.33 -12.25 -6.47
N ASN A 356 10.81 -11.92 -5.27
CA ASN A 356 10.80 -12.84 -4.14
C ASN A 356 9.99 -14.11 -4.42
N ALA A 357 8.84 -13.99 -5.10
CA ALA A 357 8.04 -15.14 -5.54
C ALA A 357 8.79 -15.99 -6.55
N THR A 358 9.48 -15.37 -7.52
CA THR A 358 10.29 -16.06 -8.52
C THR A 358 11.45 -16.82 -7.87
N LEU A 359 12.17 -16.22 -6.94
CA LEU A 359 13.22 -16.88 -6.15
C LEU A 359 12.66 -18.07 -5.37
N ARG A 360 11.49 -17.91 -4.73
CA ARG A 360 10.85 -18.99 -3.99
C ARG A 360 10.40 -20.14 -4.90
N ARG A 361 9.86 -19.82 -6.10
CA ARG A 361 9.55 -20.83 -7.13
C ARG A 361 10.79 -21.60 -7.56
N ALA A 362 11.89 -20.92 -7.81
CA ALA A 362 13.15 -21.55 -8.18
C ALA A 362 13.67 -22.51 -7.09
N MET A 363 13.60 -22.09 -5.81
CA MET A 363 13.96 -22.95 -4.68
C MET A 363 13.06 -24.21 -4.58
N LEU A 364 11.75 -24.07 -4.84
CA LEU A 364 10.82 -25.21 -4.85
C LEU A 364 11.12 -26.17 -6.00
N LEU A 365 11.42 -25.68 -7.19
CA LEU A 365 11.82 -26.50 -8.33
C LEU A 365 13.12 -27.25 -8.04
N ALA A 366 14.12 -26.59 -7.48
CA ALA A 366 15.38 -27.23 -7.10
C ALA A 366 15.19 -28.34 -6.04
N LYS A 367 14.34 -28.11 -5.04
CA LYS A 367 13.97 -29.13 -4.04
C LYS A 367 13.22 -30.31 -4.66
N SER A 368 12.48 -30.08 -5.72
CA SER A 368 11.77 -31.12 -6.50
C SER A 368 12.67 -31.85 -7.51
N ASN A 369 13.99 -31.69 -7.37
CA ASN A 369 15.03 -32.31 -8.19
C ASN A 369 15.04 -31.82 -9.66
N ASP A 370 14.61 -30.55 -9.88
CA ASP A 370 14.68 -29.89 -11.19
C ASP A 370 15.49 -28.57 -11.11
N PRO A 371 16.80 -28.64 -10.85
CA PRO A 371 17.66 -27.47 -10.72
C PRO A 371 17.83 -26.70 -12.05
N GLU A 372 17.72 -27.34 -13.19
CA GLU A 372 17.86 -26.65 -14.48
C GLU A 372 16.60 -25.79 -14.79
N ALA A 373 15.40 -26.31 -14.51
CA ALA A 373 14.18 -25.50 -14.60
C ALA A 373 14.21 -24.31 -13.61
N ALA A 374 14.74 -24.53 -12.39
CA ALA A 374 14.93 -23.46 -11.42
C ALA A 374 15.84 -22.34 -11.95
N ARG A 375 16.97 -22.70 -12.56
CA ARG A 375 17.91 -21.74 -13.15
C ARG A 375 17.30 -21.01 -14.34
N ALA A 376 16.64 -21.74 -15.24
CA ALA A 376 15.98 -21.14 -16.40
C ALA A 376 14.93 -20.12 -15.98
N LEU A 377 14.17 -20.40 -14.91
CA LEU A 377 13.20 -19.48 -14.34
C LEU A 377 13.85 -18.16 -13.88
N LEU A 378 14.99 -18.22 -13.17
CA LEU A 378 15.70 -17.02 -12.70
C LEU A 378 16.29 -16.21 -13.84
N GLN A 379 16.83 -16.88 -14.87
CA GLN A 379 17.44 -16.23 -16.04
C GLN A 379 16.42 -15.52 -16.94
N GLN A 380 15.20 -16.05 -17.04
CA GLN A 380 14.12 -15.54 -17.88
C GLN A 380 13.22 -14.53 -17.16
N ALA A 381 13.40 -14.35 -15.84
CA ALA A 381 12.55 -13.48 -15.05
C ALA A 381 12.62 -12.01 -15.50
N GLU A 382 11.48 -11.37 -15.56
CA GLU A 382 11.39 -9.93 -15.83
C GLU A 382 12.01 -9.13 -14.67
N VAL A 383 12.94 -8.23 -15.01
CA VAL A 383 13.60 -7.35 -14.06
C VAL A 383 13.31 -5.89 -14.38
N ARG A 384 13.11 -5.07 -13.36
CA ARG A 384 12.81 -3.65 -13.51
C ARG A 384 13.98 -2.73 -13.16
N ASN A 385 14.94 -3.25 -12.41
CA ASN A 385 16.09 -2.49 -11.93
C ASN A 385 17.29 -3.43 -11.67
N ASP A 386 18.45 -2.85 -11.41
CA ASP A 386 19.69 -3.58 -11.17
C ASP A 386 19.68 -4.37 -9.84
N ASP A 387 18.93 -3.91 -8.84
CA ASP A 387 18.81 -4.63 -7.56
C ASP A 387 18.00 -5.91 -7.72
N ASP A 388 16.92 -5.89 -8.50
CA ASP A 388 16.15 -7.10 -8.83
C ASP A 388 17.01 -8.10 -9.60
N ARG A 389 17.81 -7.62 -10.56
CA ARG A 389 18.76 -8.44 -11.30
C ARG A 389 19.80 -9.07 -10.37
N ALA A 390 20.36 -8.30 -9.45
CA ALA A 390 21.33 -8.79 -8.49
C ALA A 390 20.76 -9.90 -7.59
N LYS A 391 19.53 -9.73 -7.08
CA LYS A 391 18.84 -10.76 -6.28
C LYS A 391 18.66 -12.07 -7.05
N LEU A 392 18.27 -12.01 -8.32
CA LEU A 392 18.12 -13.21 -9.15
C LEU A 392 19.46 -13.91 -9.39
N ILE A 393 20.53 -13.15 -9.63
CA ILE A 393 21.89 -13.68 -9.80
C ILE A 393 22.37 -14.35 -8.52
N VAL A 394 22.15 -13.72 -7.35
CA VAL A 394 22.45 -14.33 -6.04
C VAL A 394 21.67 -15.64 -5.86
N GLY A 395 20.38 -15.65 -6.20
CA GLY A 395 19.57 -16.87 -6.17
C GLY A 395 20.12 -17.98 -7.09
N GLU A 396 20.52 -17.66 -8.31
CA GLU A 396 21.13 -18.61 -9.24
C GLU A 396 22.49 -19.13 -8.72
N ALA A 397 23.32 -18.24 -8.16
CA ALA A 397 24.59 -18.62 -7.56
C ALA A 397 24.40 -19.60 -6.39
N GLN A 398 23.38 -19.39 -5.55
CA GLN A 398 23.03 -20.31 -4.47
C GLN A 398 22.62 -21.69 -5.00
N LEU A 399 21.81 -21.74 -6.07
CA LEU A 399 21.45 -23.01 -6.72
C LEU A 399 22.70 -23.75 -7.27
N LEU A 400 23.62 -23.04 -7.91
CA LEU A 400 24.87 -23.60 -8.42
C LEU A 400 25.75 -24.12 -7.28
N ARG A 401 25.89 -23.36 -6.20
CA ARG A 401 26.62 -23.76 -4.99
C ARG A 401 26.05 -25.05 -4.38
N ASP A 402 24.73 -25.11 -4.23
CA ASP A 402 24.05 -26.29 -3.62
C ASP A 402 24.12 -27.52 -4.52
N ALA A 403 24.25 -27.33 -5.84
CA ALA A 403 24.55 -28.38 -6.83
C ALA A 403 26.03 -28.75 -6.86
N GLY A 404 26.90 -28.20 -5.99
CA GLY A 404 28.35 -28.47 -5.97
C GLY A 404 29.13 -27.76 -7.08
N ARG A 405 28.54 -26.86 -7.85
CA ARG A 405 29.14 -26.12 -8.97
C ARG A 405 29.70 -24.77 -8.50
N LEU A 406 30.58 -24.82 -7.49
CA LEU A 406 31.09 -23.62 -6.80
C LEU A 406 31.84 -22.66 -7.75
N ASP A 407 32.65 -23.19 -8.69
CA ASP A 407 33.40 -22.37 -9.65
C ASP A 407 32.47 -21.65 -10.65
N ASP A 408 31.35 -22.27 -11.02
CA ASP A 408 30.35 -21.63 -11.86
C ASP A 408 29.61 -20.52 -11.12
N ALA A 409 29.30 -20.74 -9.84
CA ALA A 409 28.71 -19.70 -8.99
C ALA A 409 29.62 -18.49 -8.83
N LEU A 410 30.90 -18.71 -8.54
CA LEU A 410 31.92 -17.64 -8.45
C LEU A 410 32.00 -16.84 -9.74
N ARG A 411 32.09 -17.52 -10.88
CA ARG A 411 32.18 -16.85 -12.20
C ARG A 411 30.93 -16.01 -12.48
N LEU A 412 29.74 -16.56 -12.23
CA LEU A 412 28.47 -15.86 -12.44
C LEU A 412 28.41 -14.54 -11.66
N VAL A 413 28.74 -14.57 -10.37
CA VAL A 413 28.69 -13.39 -9.53
C VAL A 413 29.82 -12.40 -9.89
N ALA A 414 31.01 -12.88 -10.24
CA ALA A 414 32.11 -12.04 -10.71
C ALA A 414 31.73 -11.26 -11.98
N GLU A 415 31.12 -11.91 -12.97
CA GLU A 415 30.63 -11.27 -14.20
C GLU A 415 29.58 -10.19 -13.90
N ALA A 416 28.69 -10.45 -12.95
CA ALA A 416 27.71 -9.45 -12.53
C ALA A 416 28.34 -8.25 -11.80
N LEU A 417 29.37 -8.48 -11.00
CA LEU A 417 30.13 -7.42 -10.31
C LEU A 417 30.91 -6.53 -11.27
N GLU A 418 31.34 -7.03 -12.42
CA GLU A 418 31.98 -6.16 -13.45
C GLU A 418 31.00 -5.10 -13.97
N LEU A 419 29.70 -5.40 -14.02
CA LEU A 419 28.66 -4.46 -14.43
C LEU A 419 28.23 -3.52 -13.30
N ASN A 420 28.23 -3.99 -12.06
CA ASN A 420 27.84 -3.20 -10.88
C ASN A 420 28.79 -3.49 -9.69
N LYS A 421 29.97 -2.87 -9.72
CA LYS A 421 31.09 -3.12 -8.78
C LYS A 421 30.81 -2.83 -7.31
N ASN A 422 29.76 -2.08 -7.03
CA ASN A 422 29.41 -1.66 -5.67
C ASN A 422 28.06 -2.23 -5.19
N ASN A 423 27.51 -3.23 -5.91
CA ASN A 423 26.29 -3.86 -5.45
C ASN A 423 26.55 -4.68 -4.18
N ILE A 424 25.82 -4.37 -3.12
CA ILE A 424 26.01 -4.89 -1.77
C ILE A 424 25.77 -6.41 -1.71
N ASP A 425 24.70 -6.87 -2.33
CA ASP A 425 24.29 -8.28 -2.31
C ASP A 425 25.28 -9.15 -3.10
N LEU A 426 25.74 -8.67 -4.27
CA LEU A 426 26.73 -9.38 -5.07
C LEU A 426 28.08 -9.44 -4.41
N LEU A 427 28.56 -8.34 -3.79
CA LEU A 427 29.83 -8.31 -3.04
C LEU A 427 29.82 -9.32 -1.90
N TYR A 428 28.71 -9.36 -1.14
CA TYR A 428 28.58 -10.29 -0.01
C TYR A 428 28.54 -11.75 -0.49
N GLU A 429 27.70 -12.07 -1.47
CA GLU A 429 27.61 -13.45 -2.01
C GLU A 429 28.95 -13.90 -2.61
N HIS A 430 29.64 -13.02 -3.39
CA HIS A 430 30.93 -13.35 -3.96
C HIS A 430 31.97 -13.65 -2.88
N ALA A 431 31.99 -12.87 -1.81
CA ALA A 431 32.87 -13.10 -0.68
C ALA A 431 32.59 -14.45 0.02
N MET A 432 31.30 -14.79 0.22
CA MET A 432 30.93 -16.07 0.86
C MET A 432 31.23 -17.27 -0.02
N LEU A 433 31.06 -17.15 -1.32
CA LEU A 433 31.47 -18.17 -2.29
C LEU A 433 33.00 -18.34 -2.31
N ALA A 434 33.77 -17.23 -2.27
CA ALA A 434 35.22 -17.24 -2.20
C ALA A 434 35.73 -17.89 -0.91
N GLU A 435 35.09 -17.66 0.22
CA GLU A 435 35.39 -18.34 1.49
C GLU A 435 35.25 -19.85 1.36
N ARG A 436 34.11 -20.32 0.82
CA ARG A 436 33.87 -21.76 0.57
C ARG A 436 34.91 -22.37 -0.40
N ALA A 437 35.34 -21.61 -1.40
CA ALA A 437 36.40 -21.99 -2.33
C ALA A 437 37.81 -21.86 -1.72
N LYS A 438 37.93 -21.42 -0.46
CA LYS A 438 39.20 -21.12 0.23
C LYS A 438 40.03 -20.05 -0.47
N GLN A 439 39.41 -19.19 -1.26
CA GLN A 439 40.02 -18.04 -1.91
C GLN A 439 39.97 -16.81 -0.97
N PHE A 440 40.67 -16.92 0.15
CA PHE A 440 40.55 -15.97 1.26
C PHE A 440 40.97 -14.53 0.92
N ASP A 441 41.91 -14.36 0.00
CA ASP A 441 42.35 -13.01 -0.41
C ASP A 441 41.22 -12.31 -1.22
N LEU A 442 40.51 -13.06 -2.02
CA LEU A 442 39.34 -12.58 -2.74
C LEU A 442 38.22 -12.21 -1.75
N MET A 443 37.86 -13.13 -0.85
CA MET A 443 36.88 -12.88 0.20
C MET A 443 37.18 -11.61 1.00
N GLU A 444 38.41 -11.45 1.49
CA GLU A 444 38.81 -10.28 2.27
C GLU A 444 38.70 -8.99 1.46
N ARG A 445 39.11 -9.00 0.20
CA ARG A 445 39.02 -7.84 -0.69
C ARG A 445 37.56 -7.39 -0.88
N GLU A 446 36.66 -8.35 -1.18
CA GLU A 446 35.25 -8.08 -1.40
C GLU A 446 34.55 -7.56 -0.13
N LEU A 447 34.80 -8.17 1.04
CA LEU A 447 34.24 -7.73 2.31
C LEU A 447 34.76 -6.34 2.71
N ARG A 448 36.03 -6.02 2.47
CA ARG A 448 36.55 -4.67 2.71
C ARG A 448 35.95 -3.63 1.78
N GLN A 449 35.68 -4.00 0.52
CA GLN A 449 34.97 -3.13 -0.40
C GLN A 449 33.52 -2.94 0.06
N LEU A 450 32.85 -3.99 0.49
CA LEU A 450 31.50 -3.92 1.02
C LEU A 450 31.40 -3.00 2.25
N ILE A 451 32.34 -3.13 3.21
CA ILE A 451 32.43 -2.24 4.37
C ILE A 451 32.62 -0.77 3.96
N LYS A 452 33.40 -0.52 2.89
CA LYS A 452 33.61 0.85 2.38
C LYS A 452 32.35 1.43 1.74
N VAL A 453 31.58 0.60 1.02
CA VAL A 453 30.36 1.02 0.31
C VAL A 453 29.16 1.12 1.26
N ALA A 454 29.06 0.21 2.20
CA ALA A 454 27.98 0.11 3.19
C ALA A 454 28.57 -0.04 4.62
N PRO A 455 29.02 1.06 5.25
CA PRO A 455 29.67 1.02 6.56
C PRO A 455 28.75 0.65 7.72
N ASP A 456 27.47 0.53 7.49
CA ASP A 456 26.44 0.04 8.42
C ASP A 456 26.06 -1.44 8.22
N ASN A 457 26.72 -2.13 7.30
CA ASN A 457 26.46 -3.55 7.04
C ASN A 457 27.17 -4.44 8.07
N GLN A 458 26.46 -4.83 9.14
CA GLN A 458 26.99 -5.69 10.20
C GLN A 458 27.48 -7.05 9.69
N HIS A 459 26.87 -7.60 8.63
CA HIS A 459 27.25 -8.91 8.11
C HIS A 459 28.66 -8.92 7.52
N ALA A 460 29.06 -7.83 6.84
CA ALA A 460 30.40 -7.72 6.28
C ALA A 460 31.47 -7.67 7.36
N TYR A 461 31.26 -6.88 8.42
CA TYR A 461 32.17 -6.83 9.56
C TYR A 461 32.26 -8.17 10.27
N ASN A 462 31.11 -8.81 10.52
CA ASN A 462 31.05 -10.11 11.18
C ASN A 462 31.76 -11.20 10.39
N ALA A 463 31.49 -11.33 9.09
CA ALA A 463 32.09 -12.33 8.23
C ALA A 463 33.62 -12.16 8.12
N LEU A 464 34.10 -10.93 7.93
CA LEU A 464 35.54 -10.68 7.87
C LEU A 464 36.22 -10.96 9.20
N GLY A 465 35.65 -10.48 10.31
CA GLY A 465 36.20 -10.68 11.64
C GLY A 465 36.22 -12.15 12.06
N TYR A 466 35.14 -12.88 11.81
CA TYR A 466 35.04 -14.32 12.07
C TYR A 466 36.09 -15.11 11.27
N SER A 467 36.19 -14.87 9.95
CA SER A 467 37.14 -15.57 9.09
C SER A 467 38.60 -15.31 9.49
N LEU A 468 38.95 -14.10 9.89
CA LEU A 468 40.28 -13.80 10.44
C LEU A 468 40.52 -14.54 11.75
N ALA A 469 39.55 -14.58 12.66
CA ALA A 469 39.69 -15.27 13.95
C ALA A 469 39.81 -16.78 13.80
N ASP A 470 39.00 -17.38 12.94
CA ASP A 470 39.01 -18.82 12.72
C ASP A 470 40.37 -19.28 12.14
N ARG A 471 40.95 -18.51 11.25
CA ARG A 471 42.30 -18.72 10.70
C ARG A 471 43.42 -18.28 11.62
N ASN A 472 43.12 -17.75 12.80
CA ASN A 472 44.09 -17.24 13.77
C ASN A 472 45.01 -16.12 13.22
N LEU A 473 44.42 -15.25 12.38
CA LEU A 473 45.12 -14.13 11.73
C LEU A 473 44.64 -12.79 12.30
N ARG A 474 45.56 -11.86 12.54
CA ARG A 474 45.20 -10.48 12.89
C ARG A 474 44.08 -10.38 13.94
N LEU A 475 44.21 -11.16 15.04
CA LEU A 475 43.16 -11.34 16.04
C LEU A 475 42.61 -10.05 16.65
N GLN A 476 43.47 -9.01 16.79
CA GLN A 476 43.02 -7.71 17.30
C GLN A 476 42.14 -7.01 16.28
N GLU A 477 42.49 -7.01 15.00
CA GLU A 477 41.64 -6.50 13.91
C GLU A 477 40.31 -7.29 13.83
N ALA A 478 40.37 -8.62 13.95
CA ALA A 478 39.17 -9.46 13.99
C ALA A 478 38.23 -9.06 15.14
N PHE A 479 38.78 -8.79 16.33
CA PHE A 479 38.02 -8.31 17.48
C PHE A 479 37.37 -6.95 17.23
N ASP A 480 38.10 -6.00 16.66
CA ASP A 480 37.58 -4.67 16.36
C ASP A 480 36.44 -4.72 15.32
N LEU A 481 36.59 -5.57 14.29
CA LEU A 481 35.57 -5.79 13.27
C LEU A 481 34.28 -6.41 13.87
N VAL A 482 34.38 -7.50 14.62
CA VAL A 482 33.19 -8.14 15.22
C VAL A 482 32.56 -7.26 16.29
N LYS A 483 33.36 -6.49 17.03
CA LYS A 483 32.83 -5.49 17.96
C LYS A 483 32.03 -4.40 17.24
N GLN A 484 32.48 -3.98 16.06
CA GLN A 484 31.70 -3.06 15.22
C GLN A 484 30.39 -3.70 14.75
N ALA A 485 30.41 -4.99 14.38
CA ALA A 485 29.20 -5.73 14.05
C ALA A 485 28.20 -5.80 15.23
N ASP A 486 28.70 -6.04 16.48
CA ASP A 486 27.85 -6.06 17.69
C ASP A 486 27.24 -4.68 18.00
N GLN A 487 27.95 -3.58 17.70
CA GLN A 487 27.40 -2.23 17.83
C GLN A 487 26.28 -1.96 16.82
N LEU A 488 26.40 -2.46 15.59
CA LEU A 488 25.41 -2.30 14.53
C LEU A 488 24.19 -3.22 14.73
N ALA A 489 24.40 -4.41 15.28
CA ALA A 489 23.32 -5.39 15.54
C ALA A 489 23.41 -5.94 16.97
N PRO A 490 23.04 -5.15 18.00
CA PRO A 490 23.12 -5.58 19.39
C PRO A 490 22.23 -6.80 19.67
N ASN A 491 22.80 -7.80 20.37
CA ASN A 491 22.13 -9.05 20.71
C ASN A 491 21.83 -10.00 19.53
N ASP A 492 22.44 -9.79 18.36
CA ASP A 492 22.40 -10.81 17.33
C ASP A 492 23.21 -12.05 17.80
N PRO A 493 22.58 -13.25 17.89
CA PRO A 493 23.25 -14.43 18.44
C PRO A 493 24.44 -14.89 17.62
N TYR A 494 24.46 -14.65 16.32
CA TYR A 494 25.56 -15.04 15.43
C TYR A 494 26.74 -14.06 15.53
N VAL A 495 26.45 -12.76 15.70
CA VAL A 495 27.48 -11.75 15.96
C VAL A 495 28.10 -11.98 17.34
N LEU A 496 27.29 -12.32 18.36
CA LEU A 496 27.78 -12.66 19.68
C LEU A 496 28.62 -13.96 19.67
N ASP A 497 28.25 -14.95 18.87
CA ASP A 497 29.03 -16.15 18.66
C ASP A 497 30.40 -15.83 18.09
N SER A 498 30.44 -15.06 17.02
CA SER A 498 31.69 -14.60 16.43
C SER A 498 32.55 -13.79 17.41
N LEU A 499 31.94 -12.90 18.21
CA LEU A 499 32.64 -12.13 19.22
C LEU A 499 33.26 -13.03 20.29
N GLY A 500 32.48 -13.97 20.82
CA GLY A 500 32.98 -14.94 21.79
C GLY A 500 34.06 -15.86 21.22
N TRP A 501 33.95 -16.23 19.93
CA TRP A 501 35.01 -16.98 19.24
C TRP A 501 36.31 -16.18 19.13
N VAL A 502 36.25 -14.91 18.74
CA VAL A 502 37.43 -14.03 18.70
C VAL A 502 38.04 -13.84 20.08
N GLU A 503 37.22 -13.65 21.13
CA GLU A 503 37.67 -13.56 22.53
C GLU A 503 38.42 -14.84 22.96
N PHE A 504 37.88 -16.00 22.57
CA PHE A 504 38.53 -17.31 22.81
C PHE A 504 39.90 -17.40 22.12
N ARG A 505 39.98 -17.00 20.84
CA ARG A 505 41.22 -17.02 20.06
C ARG A 505 42.27 -16.05 20.64
N LEU A 506 41.85 -14.94 21.27
CA LEU A 506 42.70 -14.01 22.00
C LEU A 506 43.11 -14.51 23.40
N GLY A 507 42.65 -15.69 23.82
CA GLY A 507 42.94 -16.25 25.15
C GLY A 507 42.09 -15.69 26.30
N ARG A 508 41.05 -14.89 26.00
CA ARG A 508 40.17 -14.24 26.99
C ARG A 508 39.02 -15.19 27.40
N LEU A 509 39.38 -16.31 28.04
CA LEU A 509 38.46 -17.45 28.25
C LEU A 509 37.19 -17.09 29.02
N GLU A 510 37.28 -16.29 30.08
CA GLU A 510 36.11 -15.92 30.89
C GLU A 510 35.13 -14.99 30.11
N GLN A 511 35.68 -14.08 29.29
CA GLN A 511 34.88 -13.21 28.43
C GLN A 511 34.19 -14.06 27.37
N ALA A 512 34.93 -14.89 26.66
CA ALA A 512 34.41 -15.80 25.63
C ALA A 512 33.27 -16.70 26.21
N LEU A 513 33.45 -17.25 27.40
CA LEU A 513 32.41 -18.06 28.05
C LEU A 513 31.13 -17.26 28.29
N LYS A 514 31.26 -16.02 28.78
CA LYS A 514 30.12 -15.11 29.03
C LYS A 514 29.41 -14.74 27.75
N THR A 515 30.16 -14.33 26.73
CA THR A 515 29.60 -13.89 25.43
C THR A 515 28.92 -15.04 24.71
N LEU A 516 29.56 -16.22 24.61
CA LEU A 516 28.99 -17.41 23.97
C LEU A 516 27.80 -17.98 24.73
N ARG A 517 27.80 -17.91 26.07
CA ARG A 517 26.63 -18.30 26.86
C ARG A 517 25.43 -17.43 26.53
N ARG A 518 25.62 -16.13 26.47
CA ARG A 518 24.58 -15.16 26.06
C ARG A 518 24.06 -15.45 24.65
N ALA A 519 24.94 -15.72 23.69
CA ALA A 519 24.55 -16.12 22.33
C ALA A 519 23.67 -17.37 22.34
N TYR A 520 24.10 -18.42 23.07
CA TYR A 520 23.40 -19.68 23.18
C TYR A 520 22.05 -19.57 23.89
N ASP A 521 21.95 -18.74 24.93
CA ASP A 521 20.69 -18.49 25.65
C ASP A 521 19.66 -17.78 24.78
N ILE A 522 20.11 -16.90 23.87
CA ILE A 522 19.23 -16.26 22.86
C ILE A 522 18.81 -17.27 21.79
N LYS A 523 19.75 -18.03 21.27
CA LYS A 523 19.51 -19.03 20.22
C LYS A 523 20.32 -20.31 20.51
N PRO A 524 19.67 -21.38 20.98
CA PRO A 524 20.32 -22.67 21.18
C PRO A 524 20.63 -23.37 19.84
N ASP A 525 21.70 -22.93 19.19
CA ASP A 525 22.18 -23.39 17.90
C ASP A 525 23.38 -24.36 18.07
N ALA A 526 23.58 -25.28 17.10
CA ALA A 526 24.62 -26.29 17.19
C ALA A 526 26.03 -25.72 16.95
N GLU A 527 26.18 -24.71 16.12
CA GLU A 527 27.44 -24.01 15.88
C GLU A 527 27.86 -23.22 17.14
N ILE A 528 26.93 -22.44 17.71
CA ILE A 528 27.18 -21.71 18.97
C ILE A 528 27.53 -22.70 20.09
N ALA A 529 26.87 -23.86 20.15
CA ALA A 529 27.20 -24.91 21.11
C ALA A 529 28.58 -25.51 20.88
N ALA A 530 29.04 -25.63 19.64
CA ALA A 530 30.39 -26.08 19.31
C ALA A 530 31.45 -25.15 19.93
N HIS A 531 31.33 -23.85 19.68
CA HIS A 531 32.24 -22.83 20.19
C HIS A 531 32.18 -22.70 21.70
N LEU A 532 30.98 -22.59 22.29
CA LEU A 532 30.80 -22.53 23.74
C LEU A 532 31.37 -23.76 24.45
N GLY A 533 31.11 -24.95 23.92
CA GLY A 533 31.63 -26.21 24.48
C GLY A 533 33.16 -26.27 24.39
N GLU A 534 33.78 -25.75 23.35
CA GLU A 534 35.24 -25.70 23.20
C GLU A 534 35.86 -24.79 24.26
N VAL A 535 35.28 -23.63 24.51
CA VAL A 535 35.71 -22.73 25.58
C VAL A 535 35.61 -23.44 26.95
N MET A 536 34.47 -24.08 27.24
CA MET A 536 34.27 -24.86 28.48
C MET A 536 35.29 -25.96 28.61
N TRP A 537 35.56 -26.70 27.53
CA TRP A 537 36.57 -27.76 27.49
C TRP A 537 37.97 -27.23 27.84
N LYS A 538 38.35 -26.09 27.24
CA LYS A 538 39.65 -25.45 27.50
C LYS A 538 39.78 -24.95 28.91
N MET A 539 38.67 -24.57 29.55
CA MET A 539 38.61 -24.17 30.96
C MET A 539 38.55 -25.36 31.96
N GLY A 540 38.66 -26.60 31.49
CA GLY A 540 38.61 -27.81 32.33
C GLY A 540 37.20 -28.31 32.66
N ARG A 541 36.13 -27.67 32.16
CA ARG A 541 34.71 -28.03 32.37
C ARG A 541 34.27 -29.08 31.36
N GLN A 542 34.98 -30.20 31.32
CA GLN A 542 34.85 -31.22 30.27
C GLN A 542 33.48 -31.89 30.23
N GLU A 543 32.90 -32.21 31.39
CA GLU A 543 31.60 -32.89 31.44
C GLU A 543 30.45 -31.97 31.01
N ASP A 544 30.53 -30.69 31.36
CA ASP A 544 29.57 -29.69 30.89
C ASP A 544 29.64 -29.51 29.35
N ALA A 545 30.86 -29.45 28.80
CA ALA A 545 31.08 -29.38 27.35
C ALA A 545 30.48 -30.59 26.61
N LYS A 546 30.78 -31.81 27.11
CA LYS A 546 30.22 -33.04 26.51
C LYS A 546 28.69 -33.08 26.56
N LYS A 547 28.10 -32.66 27.68
CA LYS A 547 26.63 -32.56 27.81
C LYS A 547 26.04 -31.60 26.79
N LEU A 548 26.64 -30.44 26.62
CA LEU A 548 26.22 -29.43 25.65
C LEU A 548 26.32 -29.96 24.20
N TRP A 549 27.45 -30.56 23.83
CA TRP A 549 27.66 -31.12 22.51
C TRP A 549 26.76 -32.31 22.18
N ARG A 550 26.43 -33.19 23.14
CA ARG A 550 25.44 -34.25 22.94
C ARG A 550 24.07 -33.66 22.60
N SER A 551 23.63 -32.69 23.37
CA SER A 551 22.36 -32.00 23.11
C SER A 551 22.33 -31.28 21.74
N ALA A 552 23.44 -30.68 21.35
CA ALA A 552 23.55 -30.03 20.05
C ALA A 552 23.54 -31.04 18.89
N ARG A 553 24.30 -32.15 19.02
CA ARG A 553 24.31 -33.24 18.04
C ARG A 553 22.95 -33.89 17.86
N ASP A 554 22.20 -34.08 18.95
CA ASP A 554 20.86 -34.69 18.89
C ASP A 554 19.86 -33.78 18.15
N LYS A 555 20.05 -32.45 18.20
CA LYS A 555 19.23 -31.47 17.47
C LYS A 555 19.65 -31.33 16.00
N ASP A 556 20.95 -31.27 15.73
CA ASP A 556 21.52 -31.13 14.39
C ASP A 556 22.71 -32.08 14.20
N PRO A 557 22.45 -33.35 13.85
CA PRO A 557 23.48 -34.36 13.65
C PRO A 557 24.44 -34.07 12.48
N LYS A 558 24.07 -33.16 11.59
CA LYS A 558 24.82 -32.83 10.37
C LYS A 558 25.70 -31.58 10.50
N ASN A 559 25.63 -30.86 11.62
CA ASN A 559 26.38 -29.62 11.81
C ASN A 559 27.89 -29.81 11.61
N GLU A 560 28.47 -29.13 10.64
CA GLU A 560 29.87 -29.32 10.26
C GLU A 560 30.84 -28.70 11.29
N THR A 561 30.50 -27.55 11.89
CA THR A 561 31.32 -26.89 12.93
C THR A 561 31.47 -27.79 14.16
N LEU A 562 30.36 -28.38 14.61
CA LEU A 562 30.37 -29.31 15.72
C LEU A 562 31.20 -30.57 15.43
N LYS A 563 31.03 -31.16 14.23
CA LYS A 563 31.81 -32.32 13.78
C LYS A 563 33.31 -31.99 13.74
N ALA A 564 33.69 -30.90 13.11
CA ALA A 564 35.07 -30.46 13.01
C ALA A 564 35.70 -30.21 14.38
N THR A 565 34.96 -29.56 15.30
CA THR A 565 35.40 -29.33 16.68
C THR A 565 35.66 -30.64 17.44
N LEU A 566 34.71 -31.59 17.39
CA LEU A 566 34.86 -32.89 18.06
C LEU A 566 36.01 -33.72 17.48
N GLN A 567 36.18 -33.70 16.15
CA GLN A 567 37.26 -34.40 15.46
C GLN A 567 38.63 -33.77 15.81
N ARG A 568 38.75 -32.45 15.79
CA ARG A 568 40.00 -31.72 16.12
C ARG A 568 40.43 -31.95 17.57
N LEU A 569 39.46 -32.00 18.48
CA LEU A 569 39.71 -32.27 19.89
C LEU A 569 39.78 -33.78 20.23
N GLN A 570 39.59 -34.66 19.24
CA GLN A 570 39.59 -36.14 19.42
C GLN A 570 38.58 -36.64 20.46
N ILE A 571 37.41 -36.00 20.55
CA ILE A 571 36.39 -36.32 21.53
C ILE A 571 35.34 -37.26 20.90
N LYS A 572 35.07 -38.35 21.64
CA LYS A 572 33.94 -39.23 21.40
C LYS A 572 32.83 -38.89 22.38
N LEU A 573 31.63 -38.54 21.90
CA LEU A 573 30.47 -38.23 22.70
C LEU A 573 29.61 -39.47 23.02
#